data_6090556cc26c94b3a148f0506436e78b
#
_entry.id   6090556cc26c94b3a148f0506436e78b
#
_cell.length_a   1.000
_cell.length_b   1.000
_cell.length_c   1.000
_cell.angle_alpha   90.00
_cell.angle_beta   90.00
_cell.angle_gamma   90.00
#
_symmetry.space_group_name_H-M   'P 1'
#
loop_
_entity.id
_entity.type
_entity.pdbx_description
1 polymer ?
#
loop_
_entity_poly.entity_id
_entity_poly.type
_entity_poly.pdbx_seq_one_letter_code
_entity_poly.pdbx_strand_id
1 'polypeptide(L)'
;MRIKLIVLAVSALCSAGINAAQNSPDLEEKLAQLEARLEKAESRAEKAEAQIEQLEKNQTVAAKNQPTVAVQSAEPVSASALPKLTLSGYGDIKFYGDVEFNMDAASRSGALTSIKTSANKDWASGNNERWDINGRLLLGFDGYRRMEDGNFAGFSVQPLADLTGKMNLDDAVFFFGNENNWKIKVGRFEAYDMFPLNQDTFIEYSGNTANDLYSDGYGYIYMMKEGRGRSDSGGNFLMSKTLDNWYFEVNTLLENGSTLFVDKQYHGIDLDNDKNVAYVRPVISWQSGRFSTAVAMESNLVNNAYGYRDTSGQWVDQSDRTGYGLTMTWNGQKTDPEEGVVVNLNTAYMDATDETDFTAGTNALWHNFELGYIYAHNQVDKFNSANVFDNCDNDCWITDPGDYDIHTIHASYLIPNVMKMKNFNIYLGAYASWVQAHPNDGDGNNDDRYGGRVRFKYYF
;
A
#
# COMPACT_ATOMS: atom_id res chain seq x y z
N MET A 1 -25.52 -20.02 -20.25
CA MET A 1 -25.03 -21.26 -20.92
C MET A 1 -23.85 -21.94 -20.18
N ARG A 2 -23.13 -21.25 -19.28
CA ARG A 2 -21.98 -21.84 -18.52
C ARG A 2 -22.37 -22.53 -17.21
N ILE A 3 -23.48 -22.19 -16.58
CA ILE A 3 -23.96 -22.81 -15.33
C ILE A 3 -24.48 -24.23 -15.57
N LYS A 4 -25.09 -24.52 -16.74
CA LYS A 4 -25.55 -25.88 -17.08
C LYS A 4 -24.43 -26.90 -17.22
N LEU A 5 -23.20 -26.48 -17.53
CA LEU A 5 -22.03 -27.38 -17.63
C LEU A 5 -21.48 -27.80 -16.26
N ILE A 6 -21.59 -26.92 -15.24
CA ILE A 6 -21.10 -27.24 -13.90
C ILE A 6 -22.05 -28.20 -13.19
N VAL A 7 -23.36 -28.05 -13.38
CA VAL A 7 -24.36 -28.96 -12.81
C VAL A 7 -24.25 -30.38 -13.43
N LEU A 8 -23.91 -30.47 -14.73
CA LEU A 8 -23.67 -31.77 -15.38
C LEU A 8 -22.38 -32.48 -14.90
N ALA A 9 -21.34 -31.70 -14.56
CA ALA A 9 -20.09 -32.25 -14.04
C ALA A 9 -20.22 -32.79 -12.60
N VAL A 10 -21.04 -32.14 -11.79
CA VAL A 10 -21.33 -32.58 -10.40
C VAL A 10 -22.24 -33.82 -10.40
N SER A 11 -23.20 -33.89 -11.30
CA SER A 11 -24.07 -35.09 -11.45
C SER A 11 -23.30 -36.32 -11.96
N ALA A 12 -22.29 -36.13 -12.81
CA ALA A 12 -21.47 -37.23 -13.34
C ALA A 12 -20.47 -37.79 -12.31
N LEU A 13 -20.04 -36.96 -11.34
CA LEU A 13 -19.18 -37.41 -10.23
C LEU A 13 -19.94 -38.14 -9.12
N CYS A 14 -21.22 -37.84 -8.95
CA CYS A 14 -22.08 -38.58 -8.00
C CYS A 14 -22.53 -39.95 -8.54
N SER A 15 -22.59 -40.15 -9.85
CA SER A 15 -23.01 -41.44 -10.45
C SER A 15 -21.91 -42.50 -10.52
N ALA A 16 -20.65 -42.15 -10.35
CA ALA A 16 -19.54 -43.10 -10.37
C ALA A 16 -19.21 -43.74 -8.99
N GLY A 17 -19.87 -43.35 -7.92
CA GLY A 17 -19.63 -43.84 -6.55
C GLY A 17 -20.74 -44.71 -5.94
N ILE A 18 -21.84 -45.01 -6.65
CA ILE A 18 -22.97 -45.73 -6.07
C ILE A 18 -23.19 -47.07 -6.79
N ASN A 19 -22.32 -48.01 -6.45
CA ASN A 19 -22.63 -49.43 -6.59
C ASN A 19 -22.45 -50.12 -5.24
N ALA A 20 -23.19 -49.70 -4.22
CA ALA A 20 -23.52 -50.52 -3.03
C ALA A 20 -24.27 -49.65 -2.00
N ALA A 21 -25.56 -49.43 -2.14
CA ALA A 21 -26.48 -49.34 -1.00
C ALA A 21 -27.92 -49.26 -1.52
N GLN A 22 -28.73 -50.12 -0.94
CA GLN A 22 -30.13 -50.35 -1.21
C GLN A 22 -31.01 -49.10 -1.16
N ASN A 23 -32.02 -49.08 -2.03
CA ASN A 23 -33.16 -48.19 -2.10
C ASN A 23 -33.69 -47.78 -0.70
N SER A 24 -33.48 -46.53 -0.31
CA SER A 24 -34.22 -45.92 0.79
C SER A 24 -35.11 -44.80 0.24
N PRO A 25 -36.42 -44.84 0.51
CA PRO A 25 -37.36 -43.78 0.07
C PRO A 25 -37.00 -42.38 0.55
N ASP A 26 -36.15 -42.25 1.57
CA ASP A 26 -35.64 -40.98 2.11
C ASP A 26 -34.65 -40.26 1.16
N LEU A 27 -33.98 -40.98 0.24
CA LEU A 27 -33.04 -40.39 -0.72
C LEU A 27 -33.77 -39.76 -1.91
N GLU A 28 -34.84 -40.38 -2.39
CA GLU A 28 -35.67 -39.84 -3.48
C GLU A 28 -36.44 -38.60 -3.04
N GLU A 29 -36.94 -38.58 -1.78
CA GLU A 29 -37.61 -37.43 -1.23
C GLU A 29 -36.64 -36.25 -1.03
N LYS A 30 -35.40 -36.49 -0.58
CA LYS A 30 -34.38 -35.44 -0.46
C LYS A 30 -33.91 -34.92 -1.80
N LEU A 31 -33.82 -35.77 -2.84
CA LEU A 31 -33.51 -35.36 -4.20
C LEU A 31 -34.60 -34.44 -4.76
N ALA A 32 -35.89 -34.84 -4.62
CA ALA A 32 -37.00 -33.99 -5.03
C ALA A 32 -37.08 -32.65 -4.29
N GLN A 33 -36.73 -32.62 -2.99
CA GLN A 33 -36.63 -31.39 -2.24
C GLN A 33 -35.46 -30.49 -2.70
N LEU A 34 -34.32 -31.04 -3.07
CA LEU A 34 -33.19 -30.31 -3.62
C LEU A 34 -33.49 -29.74 -5.01
N GLU A 35 -34.16 -30.51 -5.88
CA GLU A 35 -34.56 -30.04 -7.21
C GLU A 35 -35.57 -28.87 -7.10
N ALA A 36 -36.55 -28.97 -6.22
CA ALA A 36 -37.51 -27.89 -5.97
C ALA A 36 -36.83 -26.60 -5.38
N ARG A 37 -35.78 -26.77 -4.58
CA ARG A 37 -35.00 -25.65 -4.06
C ARG A 37 -34.11 -25.02 -5.14
N LEU A 38 -33.57 -25.82 -6.06
CA LEU A 38 -32.77 -25.37 -7.19
C LEU A 38 -33.62 -24.55 -8.16
N GLU A 39 -34.80 -25.07 -8.56
CA GLU A 39 -35.74 -24.38 -9.43
C GLU A 39 -36.19 -23.01 -8.82
N LYS A 40 -36.44 -23.00 -7.51
CA LYS A 40 -36.76 -21.75 -6.81
C LYS A 40 -35.59 -20.76 -6.72
N ALA A 41 -34.35 -21.25 -6.66
CA ALA A 41 -33.15 -20.42 -6.69
C ALA A 41 -32.89 -19.85 -8.09
N GLU A 42 -33.09 -20.65 -9.14
CA GLU A 42 -32.97 -20.21 -10.52
C GLU A 42 -34.01 -19.14 -10.87
N SER A 43 -35.29 -19.34 -10.48
CA SER A 43 -36.34 -18.33 -10.67
C SER A 43 -36.06 -17.02 -9.92
N ARG A 44 -35.38 -17.06 -8.76
CA ARG A 44 -34.96 -15.86 -8.03
C ARG A 44 -33.79 -15.17 -8.73
N ALA A 45 -32.84 -15.93 -9.28
CA ALA A 45 -31.73 -15.40 -10.04
C ALA A 45 -32.20 -14.69 -11.33
N GLU A 46 -33.12 -15.29 -12.08
CA GLU A 46 -33.70 -14.64 -13.27
C GLU A 46 -34.45 -13.34 -12.95
N LYS A 47 -35.18 -13.31 -11.84
CA LYS A 47 -35.86 -12.08 -11.38
C LYS A 47 -34.87 -11.00 -10.94
N ALA A 48 -33.76 -11.38 -10.30
CA ALA A 48 -32.72 -10.45 -9.90
C ALA A 48 -31.98 -9.89 -11.13
N GLU A 49 -31.68 -10.71 -12.14
CA GLU A 49 -31.09 -10.26 -13.40
C GLU A 49 -31.99 -9.28 -14.15
N ALA A 50 -33.30 -9.54 -14.21
CA ALA A 50 -34.25 -8.61 -14.82
C ALA A 50 -34.38 -7.27 -14.07
N GLN A 51 -34.26 -7.28 -12.75
CA GLN A 51 -34.23 -6.06 -11.92
C GLN A 51 -32.92 -5.27 -12.11
N ILE A 52 -31.79 -5.94 -12.26
CA ILE A 52 -30.50 -5.32 -12.54
C ILE A 52 -30.54 -4.61 -13.90
N GLU A 53 -31.06 -5.25 -14.94
CA GLU A 53 -31.21 -4.65 -16.26
C GLU A 53 -32.12 -3.42 -16.28
N GLN A 54 -33.17 -3.42 -15.44
CA GLN A 54 -34.07 -2.27 -15.29
C GLN A 54 -33.43 -1.10 -14.51
N LEU A 55 -32.57 -1.40 -13.53
CA LEU A 55 -31.81 -0.40 -12.77
C LEU A 55 -30.69 0.23 -13.60
N GLU A 56 -30.01 -0.53 -14.44
CA GLU A 56 -29.00 -0.04 -15.38
C GLU A 56 -29.58 0.95 -16.40
N LYS A 57 -30.78 0.69 -16.91
CA LYS A 57 -31.50 1.61 -17.81
C LYS A 57 -31.88 2.94 -17.11
N ASN A 58 -32.17 2.92 -15.83
CA ASN A 58 -32.52 4.11 -15.07
C ASN A 58 -31.30 4.94 -14.61
N GLN A 59 -30.12 4.34 -14.44
CA GLN A 59 -28.91 5.05 -14.05
C GLN A 59 -28.24 5.83 -15.19
N THR A 60 -28.46 5.46 -16.44
CA THR A 60 -27.88 6.16 -17.60
C THR A 60 -28.48 7.57 -17.79
N VAL A 61 -29.57 7.90 -17.14
CA VAL A 61 -30.24 9.23 -17.23
C VAL A 61 -29.80 10.18 -16.12
N ALA A 62 -29.25 9.69 -15.00
CA ALA A 62 -28.92 10.51 -13.82
C ALA A 62 -27.43 10.94 -13.73
N ALA A 63 -26.54 10.45 -14.60
CA ALA A 63 -25.09 10.59 -14.45
C ALA A 63 -24.49 11.87 -15.11
N LYS A 64 -25.28 12.88 -15.44
CA LYS A 64 -24.80 14.04 -16.24
C LYS A 64 -24.43 15.30 -15.46
N ASN A 65 -24.58 15.37 -14.16
CA ASN A 65 -24.23 16.58 -13.40
C ASN A 65 -23.79 16.27 -11.96
N GLN A 66 -22.50 16.04 -11.74
CA GLN A 66 -21.85 16.32 -10.44
C GLN A 66 -20.36 16.58 -10.62
N PRO A 67 -19.78 17.63 -10.01
CA PRO A 67 -18.34 17.85 -10.01
C PRO A 67 -17.68 16.92 -9.00
N THR A 68 -16.82 16.05 -9.49
CA THR A 68 -16.05 15.10 -8.69
C THR A 68 -14.81 15.78 -8.15
N VAL A 69 -14.74 15.98 -6.85
CA VAL A 69 -13.50 16.31 -6.14
C VAL A 69 -12.73 15.02 -5.95
N ALA A 70 -11.66 14.83 -6.72
CA ALA A 70 -10.80 13.66 -6.59
C ALA A 70 -9.81 13.86 -5.44
N VAL A 71 -10.06 13.18 -4.33
CA VAL A 71 -9.03 12.88 -3.34
C VAL A 71 -8.21 11.73 -3.92
N GLN A 72 -6.95 11.99 -4.28
CA GLN A 72 -6.02 10.96 -4.74
C GLN A 72 -5.55 10.11 -3.56
N SER A 73 -6.27 9.07 -3.23
CA SER A 73 -5.69 7.76 -2.98
C SER A 73 -5.67 7.06 -4.33
N ALA A 74 -4.61 6.36 -4.69
CA ALA A 74 -4.52 5.61 -5.93
C ALA A 74 -5.77 4.75 -6.09
N GLU A 75 -6.77 5.24 -6.84
CA GLU A 75 -7.95 4.45 -7.12
C GLU A 75 -7.60 3.41 -8.19
N PRO A 76 -7.79 2.13 -7.89
CA PRO A 76 -7.80 1.14 -8.94
C PRO A 76 -8.97 1.42 -9.88
N VAL A 77 -8.70 1.26 -11.15
CA VAL A 77 -9.59 1.27 -12.32
C VAL A 77 -11.07 1.18 -11.99
N SER A 78 -11.79 2.25 -12.37
CA SER A 78 -13.24 2.36 -12.52
C SER A 78 -14.11 1.36 -11.74
N ALA A 79 -14.55 1.79 -10.58
CA ALA A 79 -15.46 1.07 -9.67
C ALA A 79 -16.90 0.87 -10.24
N SER A 80 -17.09 0.75 -11.55
CA SER A 80 -18.42 0.78 -12.17
C SER A 80 -19.16 -0.57 -12.22
N ALA A 81 -18.62 -1.65 -11.66
CA ALA A 81 -19.29 -2.95 -11.72
C ALA A 81 -19.02 -3.90 -10.54
N LEU A 82 -18.60 -3.41 -9.38
CA LEU A 82 -18.46 -4.29 -8.22
C LEU A 82 -19.83 -4.65 -7.64
N PRO A 83 -20.05 -5.91 -7.23
CA PRO A 83 -21.31 -6.31 -6.63
C PRO A 83 -21.56 -5.51 -5.35
N LYS A 84 -22.61 -4.69 -5.40
CA LYS A 84 -23.07 -3.86 -4.28
C LYS A 84 -24.32 -4.48 -3.70
N LEU A 85 -24.29 -4.84 -2.42
CA LEU A 85 -25.44 -5.28 -1.68
C LEU A 85 -26.03 -4.11 -0.89
N THR A 86 -27.20 -3.64 -1.28
CA THR A 86 -27.94 -2.61 -0.52
C THR A 86 -28.81 -3.27 0.53
N LEU A 87 -28.53 -3.01 1.80
CA LEU A 87 -29.35 -3.45 2.93
C LEU A 87 -30.31 -2.32 3.30
N SER A 88 -31.61 -2.51 3.07
CA SER A 88 -32.62 -1.51 3.37
C SER A 88 -32.55 -1.06 4.84
N GLY A 89 -32.36 0.24 5.06
CA GLY A 89 -32.22 0.85 6.38
C GLY A 89 -30.82 0.74 7.03
N TYR A 90 -29.88 -0.01 6.46
CA TYR A 90 -28.54 -0.22 7.03
C TYR A 90 -27.39 0.32 6.17
N GLY A 91 -27.62 0.58 4.88
CA GLY A 91 -26.61 1.10 3.97
C GLY A 91 -26.15 0.09 2.92
N ASP A 92 -25.03 0.39 2.29
CA ASP A 92 -24.45 -0.38 1.21
C ASP A 92 -23.24 -1.16 1.70
N ILE A 93 -23.09 -2.40 1.24
CA ILE A 93 -21.90 -3.21 1.43
C ILE A 93 -21.30 -3.51 0.06
N LYS A 94 -20.01 -3.26 -0.09
CA LYS A 94 -19.21 -3.66 -1.24
C LYS A 94 -18.27 -4.78 -0.85
N PHE A 95 -18.12 -5.73 -1.74
CA PHE A 95 -17.10 -6.77 -1.68
C PHE A 95 -16.19 -6.63 -2.89
N TYR A 96 -14.90 -6.61 -2.68
CA TYR A 96 -13.89 -6.43 -3.72
C TYR A 96 -12.58 -7.07 -3.30
N GLY A 97 -11.63 -7.10 -4.20
CA GLY A 97 -10.29 -7.58 -3.88
C GLY A 97 -9.36 -7.56 -5.07
N ASP A 98 -8.14 -7.97 -4.81
CA ASP A 98 -7.15 -8.23 -5.85
C ASP A 98 -6.34 -9.49 -5.55
N VAL A 99 -5.89 -10.11 -6.62
CA VAL A 99 -4.89 -11.18 -6.60
C VAL A 99 -3.68 -10.66 -7.35
N GLU A 100 -2.54 -10.66 -6.69
CA GLU A 100 -1.28 -10.18 -7.24
C GLU A 100 -0.20 -11.24 -7.11
N PHE A 101 0.49 -11.53 -8.22
CA PHE A 101 1.68 -12.37 -8.26
C PHE A 101 2.80 -11.65 -8.97
N ASN A 102 3.99 -11.70 -8.41
CA ASN A 102 5.20 -11.08 -8.92
C ASN A 102 6.23 -12.17 -9.23
N MET A 103 6.93 -11.99 -10.34
CA MET A 103 8.16 -12.70 -10.68
C MET A 103 9.26 -11.66 -10.71
N ASP A 104 10.20 -11.78 -9.80
CA ASP A 104 11.27 -10.82 -9.57
C ASP A 104 12.62 -11.39 -9.95
N ALA A 105 13.46 -10.54 -10.52
CA ALA A 105 14.87 -10.80 -10.72
C ALA A 105 15.67 -9.54 -10.31
N ALA A 106 16.64 -9.68 -9.43
CA ALA A 106 17.48 -8.59 -8.98
C ALA A 106 18.94 -9.00 -8.91
N SER A 107 19.84 -8.05 -9.16
CA SER A 107 21.28 -8.25 -9.09
C SER A 107 21.76 -8.54 -7.67
N ARG A 108 21.02 -8.03 -6.66
CA ARG A 108 21.29 -8.19 -5.24
C ARG A 108 19.99 -8.28 -4.46
N SER A 109 20.05 -8.87 -3.29
CA SER A 109 18.93 -8.91 -2.35
C SER A 109 18.74 -7.56 -1.65
N GLY A 110 17.54 -7.33 -1.14
CA GLY A 110 17.17 -6.14 -0.37
C GLY A 110 16.40 -5.09 -1.14
N ALA A 111 16.02 -4.00 -0.47
CA ALA A 111 15.33 -2.86 -1.05
C ALA A 111 16.21 -2.12 -2.07
N LEU A 112 15.67 -1.18 -2.83
CA LEU A 112 16.39 -0.41 -3.85
C LEU A 112 17.65 0.28 -3.32
N THR A 113 17.60 0.72 -2.08
CA THR A 113 18.65 1.49 -1.41
C THR A 113 19.34 0.70 -0.33
N SER A 114 18.92 -0.55 -0.07
CA SER A 114 19.43 -1.31 1.04
C SER A 114 20.27 -2.50 0.61
N ILE A 115 21.27 -2.78 1.41
CA ILE A 115 22.16 -3.93 1.25
C ILE A 115 21.55 -5.15 1.91
N LYS A 116 20.85 -4.96 3.00
CA LYS A 116 20.30 -6.04 3.82
C LYS A 116 18.90 -5.70 4.28
N THR A 117 17.99 -6.62 4.12
CA THR A 117 16.71 -6.56 4.81
C THR A 117 16.63 -7.70 5.79
N SER A 118 16.10 -7.45 6.96
CA SER A 118 15.90 -8.46 7.99
C SER A 118 14.87 -9.52 7.60
N ALA A 119 13.92 -9.18 6.74
CA ALA A 119 13.00 -10.13 6.15
C ALA A 119 13.70 -11.23 5.34
N ASN A 120 14.97 -11.03 4.99
CA ASN A 120 15.78 -11.90 4.16
C ASN A 120 17.07 -12.32 4.85
N LYS A 121 16.97 -12.78 6.11
CA LYS A 121 18.14 -13.24 6.89
C LYS A 121 18.98 -14.30 6.20
N ASP A 122 18.36 -15.10 5.35
CA ASP A 122 19.04 -16.15 4.55
C ASP A 122 19.72 -15.61 3.29
N TRP A 123 19.61 -14.31 3.03
CA TRP A 123 20.21 -13.69 1.87
C TRP A 123 21.42 -12.89 2.31
N ALA A 124 22.58 -13.41 1.94
CA ALA A 124 23.79 -12.63 2.09
C ALA A 124 23.58 -11.26 1.45
N SER A 125 23.69 -10.22 2.24
CA SER A 125 23.52 -8.86 1.78
C SER A 125 24.45 -8.57 0.60
N GLY A 126 23.89 -8.04 -0.45
CA GLY A 126 24.63 -7.35 -1.47
C GLY A 126 25.29 -8.15 -2.57
N ASN A 127 25.57 -9.42 -2.46
CA ASN A 127 26.45 -10.12 -3.41
C ASN A 127 25.78 -11.22 -4.24
N ASN A 128 24.54 -11.61 -3.93
CA ASN A 128 23.87 -12.72 -4.62
C ASN A 128 22.70 -12.23 -5.45
N GLU A 129 22.62 -12.70 -6.69
CA GLU A 129 21.44 -12.55 -7.51
C GLU A 129 20.22 -13.14 -6.83
N ARG A 130 19.10 -12.47 -6.98
CA ARG A 130 17.83 -12.90 -6.45
C ARG A 130 16.84 -13.21 -7.55
N TRP A 131 16.20 -14.36 -7.44
CA TRP A 131 15.03 -14.75 -8.22
C TRP A 131 13.93 -15.13 -7.25
N ASP A 132 12.75 -14.54 -7.40
CA ASP A 132 11.66 -14.74 -6.46
C ASP A 132 10.31 -14.79 -7.14
N ILE A 133 9.38 -15.54 -6.54
CA ILE A 133 7.96 -15.50 -6.84
C ILE A 133 7.24 -15.17 -5.55
N ASN A 134 6.64 -14.00 -5.50
CA ASN A 134 5.89 -13.53 -4.35
C ASN A 134 4.50 -13.03 -4.79
N GLY A 135 3.68 -12.63 -3.84
CA GLY A 135 2.36 -12.12 -4.16
C GLY A 135 1.41 -12.16 -2.99
N ARG A 136 0.20 -11.68 -3.25
CA ARG A 136 -0.83 -11.54 -2.23
C ARG A 136 -2.23 -11.75 -2.79
N LEU A 137 -3.14 -12.09 -1.89
CA LEU A 137 -4.58 -12.01 -2.09
C LEU A 137 -5.14 -11.02 -1.08
N LEU A 138 -5.76 -9.95 -1.56
CA LEU A 138 -6.46 -8.98 -0.73
C LEU A 138 -7.97 -9.17 -0.91
N LEU A 139 -8.70 -9.19 0.20
CA LEU A 139 -10.16 -9.19 0.25
C LEU A 139 -10.63 -7.93 0.94
N GLY A 140 -11.50 -7.16 0.29
CA GLY A 140 -12.02 -5.91 0.83
C GLY A 140 -13.51 -5.99 1.13
N PHE A 141 -13.89 -5.44 2.28
CA PHE A 141 -15.27 -5.27 2.73
C PHE A 141 -15.49 -3.81 3.14
N ASP A 142 -16.29 -3.09 2.37
CA ASP A 142 -16.68 -1.72 2.73
C ASP A 142 -18.14 -1.68 3.12
N GLY A 143 -18.43 -1.05 4.24
CA GLY A 143 -19.78 -0.67 4.63
C GLY A 143 -19.94 0.85 4.57
N TYR A 144 -21.01 1.34 3.95
CA TYR A 144 -21.25 2.78 3.81
C TYR A 144 -22.73 3.10 3.97
N ARG A 145 -23.03 4.06 4.82
CA ARG A 145 -24.39 4.62 4.98
C ARG A 145 -24.35 6.12 4.86
N ARG A 146 -25.23 6.64 4.01
CA ARG A 146 -25.44 8.07 3.81
C ARG A 146 -26.84 8.48 4.24
N MET A 147 -26.96 9.65 4.85
CA MET A 147 -28.21 10.30 5.19
C MET A 147 -28.53 11.39 4.17
N GLU A 148 -29.80 11.82 4.13
CA GLU A 148 -30.27 12.85 3.19
C GLU A 148 -29.59 14.21 3.40
N ASP A 149 -29.19 14.53 4.63
CA ASP A 149 -28.47 15.77 5.00
C ASP A 149 -26.97 15.77 4.65
N GLY A 150 -26.50 14.69 3.98
CA GLY A 150 -25.10 14.52 3.59
C GLY A 150 -24.21 13.93 4.69
N ASN A 151 -24.73 13.66 5.88
CA ASN A 151 -23.98 12.93 6.89
C ASN A 151 -23.79 11.47 6.47
N PHE A 152 -22.62 10.92 6.78
CA PHE A 152 -22.31 9.53 6.45
C PHE A 152 -21.50 8.87 7.57
N ALA A 153 -21.57 7.56 7.60
CA ALA A 153 -20.66 6.70 8.36
C ALA A 153 -20.36 5.42 7.56
N GLY A 154 -19.18 4.86 7.78
CA GLY A 154 -18.76 3.66 7.09
C GLY A 154 -17.54 3.02 7.71
N PHE A 155 -17.18 1.88 7.17
CA PHE A 155 -15.96 1.16 7.53
C PHE A 155 -15.35 0.50 6.30
N SER A 156 -14.05 0.21 6.38
CA SER A 156 -13.35 -0.66 5.44
C SER A 156 -12.50 -1.65 6.21
N VAL A 157 -12.52 -2.91 5.79
CA VAL A 157 -11.68 -3.97 6.35
C VAL A 157 -11.08 -4.75 5.20
N GLN A 158 -9.75 -4.89 5.17
CA GLN A 158 -8.99 -5.50 4.09
C GLN A 158 -8.03 -6.59 4.60
N PRO A 159 -8.53 -7.82 4.88
CA PRO A 159 -7.66 -8.97 5.12
C PRO A 159 -6.77 -9.25 3.91
N LEU A 160 -5.53 -9.59 4.19
CA LEU A 160 -4.49 -9.85 3.20
C LEU A 160 -3.80 -11.16 3.53
N ALA A 161 -3.69 -12.06 2.55
CA ALA A 161 -2.90 -13.28 2.63
C ALA A 161 -1.72 -13.19 1.65
N ASP A 162 -0.51 -13.47 2.11
CA ASP A 162 0.67 -13.58 1.25
C ASP A 162 0.92 -15.04 0.79
N LEU A 163 1.82 -15.22 -0.17
CA LEU A 163 2.19 -16.56 -0.67
C LEU A 163 2.92 -17.41 0.37
N THR A 164 3.43 -16.84 1.45
CA THR A 164 4.07 -17.59 2.54
C THR A 164 3.05 -18.22 3.48
N GLY A 165 1.75 -17.93 3.25
CA GLY A 165 0.64 -18.38 4.09
C GLY A 165 0.42 -17.52 5.33
N LYS A 166 1.09 -16.37 5.46
CA LYS A 166 0.81 -15.40 6.52
C LYS A 166 -0.46 -14.63 6.20
N MET A 167 -1.27 -14.44 7.22
CA MET A 167 -2.46 -13.57 7.16
C MET A 167 -2.12 -12.25 7.83
N ASN A 168 -2.45 -11.15 7.16
CA ASN A 168 -2.25 -9.81 7.65
C ASN A 168 -3.52 -8.97 7.42
N LEU A 169 -3.51 -7.74 7.90
CA LEU A 169 -4.59 -6.77 7.73
C LEU A 169 -4.01 -5.53 7.05
N ASP A 170 -4.47 -5.23 5.83
CA ASP A 170 -4.05 -4.03 5.11
C ASP A 170 -4.71 -2.80 5.75
N ASP A 171 -6.02 -2.63 5.57
CA ASP A 171 -6.79 -1.59 6.23
C ASP A 171 -7.83 -2.17 7.19
N ALA A 172 -8.07 -1.48 8.31
CA ALA A 172 -9.20 -1.68 9.20
C ALA A 172 -9.61 -0.32 9.79
N VAL A 173 -10.55 0.35 9.14
CA VAL A 173 -10.87 1.74 9.43
C VAL A 173 -12.38 1.94 9.59
N PHE A 174 -12.75 2.72 10.60
CA PHE A 174 -14.06 3.33 10.74
C PHE A 174 -13.98 4.80 10.35
N PHE A 175 -14.96 5.29 9.62
CA PHE A 175 -15.01 6.69 9.21
C PHE A 175 -16.41 7.26 9.25
N PHE A 176 -16.52 8.56 9.49
CA PHE A 176 -17.77 9.29 9.48
C PHE A 176 -17.52 10.77 9.17
N GLY A 177 -18.58 11.48 8.80
CA GLY A 177 -18.46 12.88 8.46
C GLY A 177 -19.68 13.45 7.75
N ASN A 178 -19.43 14.54 7.02
CA ASN A 178 -20.39 15.14 6.10
C ASN A 178 -19.72 15.33 4.73
N GLU A 179 -20.31 14.80 3.68
CA GLU A 179 -19.73 14.77 2.33
C GLU A 179 -19.32 16.15 1.79
N ASN A 180 -19.98 17.18 2.25
CA ASN A 180 -19.74 18.54 1.76
C ASN A 180 -18.64 19.27 2.53
N ASN A 181 -18.10 18.70 3.60
CA ASN A 181 -17.27 19.51 4.49
C ASN A 181 -16.11 18.75 5.17
N TRP A 182 -16.42 17.75 6.01
CA TRP A 182 -15.41 17.17 6.89
C TRP A 182 -15.53 15.65 7.02
N LYS A 183 -14.42 15.00 7.36
CA LYS A 183 -14.33 13.56 7.56
C LYS A 183 -13.40 13.24 8.71
N ILE A 184 -13.77 12.26 9.51
CA ILE A 184 -12.93 11.63 10.54
C ILE A 184 -12.72 10.16 10.14
N LYS A 185 -11.50 9.68 10.33
CA LYS A 185 -11.13 8.25 10.24
C LYS A 185 -10.46 7.82 11.52
N VAL A 186 -10.71 6.58 11.95
CA VAL A 186 -10.07 5.95 13.11
C VAL A 186 -9.77 4.50 12.77
N GLY A 187 -8.56 4.05 13.02
CA GLY A 187 -8.16 2.67 12.80
C GLY A 187 -6.81 2.54 12.12
N ARG A 188 -6.62 1.43 11.40
CA ARG A 188 -5.43 1.16 10.58
C ARG A 188 -5.71 1.60 9.15
N PHE A 189 -4.99 2.58 8.65
CA PHE A 189 -5.11 3.10 7.28
C PHE A 189 -3.91 4.01 6.97
N GLU A 190 -3.71 4.32 5.70
CA GLU A 190 -2.75 5.35 5.29
C GLU A 190 -3.43 6.71 5.13
N ALA A 191 -2.75 7.76 5.63
CA ALA A 191 -3.10 9.16 5.44
C ALA A 191 -2.63 9.66 4.05
N TYR A 192 -2.73 10.97 3.80
CA TYR A 192 -2.39 11.58 2.52
C TYR A 192 -1.01 11.19 2.02
N ASP A 193 -0.92 10.78 0.75
CA ASP A 193 0.34 10.38 0.13
C ASP A 193 1.11 11.58 -0.41
N MET A 194 2.33 11.79 0.11
CA MET A 194 3.23 12.86 -0.31
C MET A 194 4.19 12.41 -1.44
N PHE A 195 4.21 11.11 -1.76
CA PHE A 195 5.04 10.54 -2.83
C PHE A 195 4.19 9.66 -3.76
N PRO A 196 3.24 10.22 -4.53
CA PRO A 196 2.38 9.43 -5.40
C PRO A 196 3.19 8.79 -6.54
N LEU A 197 3.20 7.47 -6.57
CA LEU A 197 3.74 6.65 -7.64
C LEU A 197 2.59 5.90 -8.30
N ASN A 198 2.41 6.05 -9.62
CA ASN A 198 1.18 5.62 -10.26
C ASN A 198 1.07 4.11 -10.52
N GLN A 199 2.15 3.46 -10.98
CA GLN A 199 2.14 2.01 -11.25
C GLN A 199 2.78 1.18 -10.14
N ASP A 200 3.57 1.82 -9.30
CA ASP A 200 4.01 1.31 -7.99
C ASP A 200 4.74 -0.05 -8.03
N THR A 201 5.34 -0.38 -9.16
CA THR A 201 5.86 -1.73 -9.41
C THR A 201 7.04 -2.09 -8.51
N PHE A 202 7.84 -1.10 -8.08
CA PHE A 202 9.03 -1.29 -7.25
C PHE A 202 9.02 -0.55 -5.92
N ILE A 203 7.92 0.07 -5.55
CA ILE A 203 7.85 0.91 -4.36
C ILE A 203 8.19 0.14 -3.07
N GLU A 204 7.83 -1.13 -3.00
CA GLU A 204 8.13 -1.99 -1.86
C GLU A 204 9.62 -2.28 -1.67
N TYR A 205 10.45 -2.00 -2.67
CA TYR A 205 11.92 -2.10 -2.57
C TYR A 205 12.58 -0.77 -2.20
N SER A 206 11.83 0.29 -2.07
CA SER A 206 12.35 1.62 -1.75
C SER A 206 12.14 2.04 -0.30
N GLY A 207 11.77 1.12 0.59
CA GLY A 207 11.40 1.46 1.95
C GLY A 207 10.08 2.23 2.03
N ASN A 208 9.13 1.89 1.19
CA ASN A 208 7.91 2.66 0.98
C ASN A 208 6.78 2.32 1.95
N THR A 209 6.92 1.33 2.79
CA THR A 209 5.96 1.04 3.87
C THR A 209 6.51 1.54 5.21
N ALA A 210 5.65 1.82 6.16
CA ALA A 210 6.09 2.23 7.50
C ALA A 210 7.01 1.18 8.13
N ASN A 211 6.85 -0.09 7.75
CA ASN A 211 7.61 -1.22 8.27
C ASN A 211 8.95 -1.44 7.59
N ASP A 212 9.26 -0.69 6.52
CA ASP A 212 10.45 -0.87 5.69
C ASP A 212 11.32 0.40 5.65
N LEU A 213 11.20 1.27 6.63
CA LEU A 213 11.89 2.58 6.61
C LEU A 213 13.40 2.44 6.62
N TYR A 214 13.93 1.52 7.44
CA TYR A 214 15.37 1.30 7.58
C TYR A 214 15.66 -0.19 7.51
N SER A 215 15.97 -0.67 6.36
CA SER A 215 16.16 -2.12 6.18
C SER A 215 17.61 -2.54 6.04
N ASP A 216 18.58 -1.64 6.04
CA ASP A 216 19.89 -1.95 5.51
C ASP A 216 21.11 -1.39 6.20
N GLY A 217 21.01 -0.26 6.80
CA GLY A 217 22.18 0.36 7.33
C GLY A 217 23.04 1.22 6.39
N TYR A 218 22.61 1.56 5.16
CA TYR A 218 23.28 2.50 4.26
C TYR A 218 22.42 3.68 3.92
N GLY A 219 21.80 4.38 4.64
CA GLY A 219 20.89 5.42 4.23
C GLY A 219 19.62 4.90 3.55
N TYR A 220 18.69 5.74 3.23
CA TYR A 220 17.40 5.37 2.66
C TYR A 220 16.70 6.53 1.94
N ILE A 221 15.60 6.20 1.28
CA ILE A 221 14.75 7.19 0.63
C ILE A 221 13.65 7.62 1.61
N TYR A 222 13.78 8.77 2.22
CA TYR A 222 12.76 9.33 3.10
C TYR A 222 11.56 9.86 2.32
N MET A 223 10.34 9.40 2.62
CA MET A 223 9.12 9.73 1.89
C MET A 223 7.98 10.25 2.78
N MET A 224 8.26 10.73 3.98
CA MET A 224 7.25 11.17 4.95
C MET A 224 6.22 10.11 5.31
N LYS A 225 6.67 8.94 5.70
CA LYS A 225 5.79 7.80 5.97
C LYS A 225 5.58 7.50 7.44
N GLU A 226 6.45 7.94 8.31
CA GLU A 226 6.41 7.58 9.74
C GLU A 226 5.07 7.92 10.37
N GLY A 227 4.57 9.14 10.19
CA GLY A 227 3.26 9.57 10.68
C GLY A 227 2.08 9.23 9.75
N ARG A 228 2.32 8.60 8.61
CA ARG A 228 1.27 8.30 7.62
C ARG A 228 0.35 7.17 8.06
N GLY A 229 0.89 6.14 8.72
CA GLY A 229 0.13 5.02 9.28
C GLY A 229 0.43 3.67 8.67
N ARG A 230 -0.44 2.68 8.94
CA ARG A 230 -0.28 1.25 8.64
C ARG A 230 0.90 0.60 9.34
N SER A 231 1.18 1.02 10.55
CA SER A 231 2.19 0.39 11.39
C SER A 231 1.73 -0.95 11.98
N ASP A 232 2.66 -1.67 12.58
CA ASP A 232 2.41 -3.03 13.10
C ASP A 232 1.73 -3.06 14.46
N SER A 233 1.78 -1.99 15.26
CA SER A 233 1.38 -2.05 16.66
C SER A 233 0.39 -0.99 17.11
N GLY A 234 -0.03 -0.10 16.22
CA GLY A 234 -0.84 1.04 16.61
C GLY A 234 -2.01 1.35 15.69
N GLY A 235 -2.51 2.56 15.80
CA GLY A 235 -3.61 3.05 15.00
C GLY A 235 -3.55 4.54 14.75
N ASN A 236 -4.32 4.97 13.76
CA ASN A 236 -4.40 6.34 13.31
C ASN A 236 -5.72 6.99 13.71
N PHE A 237 -5.66 8.27 13.95
CA PHE A 237 -6.80 9.17 13.97
C PHE A 237 -6.56 10.28 12.94
N LEU A 238 -7.50 10.48 12.04
CA LEU A 238 -7.42 11.52 11.01
C LEU A 238 -8.66 12.39 11.04
N MET A 239 -8.45 13.69 10.95
CA MET A 239 -9.49 14.66 10.67
C MET A 239 -9.14 15.42 9.41
N SER A 240 -10.10 15.53 8.48
CA SER A 240 -9.92 16.28 7.23
C SER A 240 -11.09 17.19 6.93
N LYS A 241 -10.81 18.24 6.15
CA LYS A 241 -11.78 19.21 5.67
C LYS A 241 -11.45 19.65 4.25
N THR A 242 -12.46 19.69 3.39
CA THR A 242 -12.35 20.24 2.04
C THR A 242 -13.10 21.58 1.97
N LEU A 243 -12.46 22.60 1.43
CA LEU A 243 -13.02 23.93 1.19
C LEU A 243 -12.66 24.34 -0.24
N ASP A 244 -13.61 24.30 -1.14
CA ASP A 244 -13.41 24.56 -2.57
C ASP A 244 -12.22 23.77 -3.14
N ASN A 245 -11.14 24.46 -3.49
CA ASN A 245 -9.93 23.87 -4.06
C ASN A 245 -8.90 23.43 -2.99
N TRP A 246 -9.19 23.64 -1.71
CA TRP A 246 -8.28 23.34 -0.60
C TRP A 246 -8.71 22.09 0.14
N TYR A 247 -7.73 21.27 0.48
CA TYR A 247 -7.87 20.12 1.37
C TYR A 247 -6.94 20.30 2.56
N PHE A 248 -7.47 20.09 3.75
CA PHE A 248 -6.76 20.14 5.02
C PHE A 248 -6.90 18.79 5.73
N GLU A 249 -5.82 18.28 6.24
CA GLU A 249 -5.79 17.03 6.99
C GLU A 249 -4.85 17.16 8.19
N VAL A 250 -5.23 16.55 9.30
CA VAL A 250 -4.35 16.25 10.42
C VAL A 250 -4.49 14.77 10.72
N ASN A 251 -3.42 14.02 10.55
CA ASN A 251 -3.32 12.62 10.94
C ASN A 251 -2.48 12.51 12.22
N THR A 252 -2.84 11.60 13.11
CA THR A 252 -2.10 11.26 14.33
C THR A 252 -1.93 9.76 14.40
N LEU A 253 -0.67 9.30 14.48
CA LEU A 253 -0.32 7.90 14.67
C LEU A 253 0.12 7.68 16.10
N LEU A 254 -0.49 6.68 16.76
CA LEU A 254 -0.13 6.26 18.13
C LEU A 254 0.30 4.80 18.09
N GLU A 255 1.57 4.53 18.37
CA GLU A 255 2.10 3.16 18.36
C GLU A 255 3.40 2.98 19.14
N ASN A 256 3.87 1.74 19.19
CA ASN A 256 5.21 1.41 19.64
C ASN A 256 6.22 1.87 18.58
N GLY A 257 7.04 2.88 18.90
CA GLY A 257 7.90 3.54 17.92
C GLY A 257 8.96 2.66 17.27
N SER A 258 9.48 1.67 18.00
CA SER A 258 10.46 0.74 17.42
C SER A 258 9.88 -0.14 16.30
N THR A 259 8.55 -0.33 16.25
CA THR A 259 7.90 -1.10 15.18
C THR A 259 7.73 -0.33 13.86
N LEU A 260 8.11 0.94 13.81
CA LEU A 260 8.26 1.68 12.56
C LEU A 260 9.40 1.13 11.70
N PHE A 261 10.36 0.44 12.31
CA PHE A 261 11.56 -0.08 11.66
C PHE A 261 11.51 -1.59 11.57
N VAL A 262 12.01 -2.12 10.46
CA VAL A 262 12.09 -3.56 10.24
C VAL A 262 12.94 -4.23 11.32
N ASP A 263 12.41 -5.31 11.92
CA ASP A 263 13.00 -6.03 13.05
C ASP A 263 13.35 -5.15 14.26
N LYS A 264 12.77 -3.94 14.35
CA LYS A 264 13.06 -2.94 15.39
C LYS A 264 14.51 -2.49 15.37
N GLN A 265 15.13 -2.45 14.20
CA GLN A 265 16.52 -2.03 14.02
C GLN A 265 16.60 -0.70 13.26
N TYR A 266 17.56 0.11 13.65
CA TYR A 266 17.89 1.38 13.04
C TYR A 266 19.40 1.42 12.73
N HIS A 267 19.78 1.53 11.48
CA HIS A 267 21.17 1.49 11.05
C HIS A 267 22.02 0.33 11.64
N GLY A 268 21.40 -0.85 11.78
CA GLY A 268 22.03 -2.03 12.38
C GLY A 268 22.03 -2.05 13.92
N ILE A 269 21.36 -1.12 14.58
CA ILE A 269 21.25 -1.03 16.03
C ILE A 269 19.87 -1.47 16.48
N ASP A 270 19.80 -2.37 17.45
CA ASP A 270 18.54 -2.75 18.08
C ASP A 270 17.95 -1.58 18.88
N LEU A 271 16.68 -1.28 18.64
CA LEU A 271 15.95 -0.24 19.32
C LEU A 271 15.14 -0.78 20.48
N ASP A 272 15.36 -0.19 21.66
CA ASP A 272 14.48 -0.36 22.81
C ASP A 272 13.30 0.60 22.71
N ASN A 273 12.12 0.16 23.15
CA ASN A 273 10.93 0.99 23.20
C ASN A 273 10.55 1.27 24.66
N ASP A 274 10.54 2.57 25.03
CA ASP A 274 10.18 3.01 26.40
C ASP A 274 8.71 3.46 26.49
N LYS A 275 8.22 4.14 25.43
CA LYS A 275 6.85 4.68 25.34
C LYS A 275 6.31 4.54 23.93
N ASN A 276 5.00 4.68 23.78
CA ASN A 276 4.41 4.86 22.48
C ASN A 276 4.77 6.24 21.90
N VAL A 277 5.02 6.29 20.60
CA VAL A 277 5.10 7.54 19.85
C VAL A 277 3.72 8.15 19.64
N ALA A 278 3.69 9.46 19.45
CA ALA A 278 2.53 10.19 18.99
C ALA A 278 2.98 11.11 17.84
N TYR A 279 2.94 10.59 16.62
CA TYR A 279 3.18 11.42 15.44
C TYR A 279 1.97 12.27 15.12
N VAL A 280 2.21 13.54 14.84
CA VAL A 280 1.21 14.47 14.29
C VAL A 280 1.67 14.91 12.91
N ARG A 281 0.77 14.76 11.93
CA ARG A 281 1.06 14.99 10.52
C ARG A 281 0.00 15.88 9.87
N PRO A 282 0.13 17.22 9.94
CA PRO A 282 -0.70 18.14 9.17
C PRO A 282 -0.33 18.14 7.70
N VAL A 283 -1.36 18.17 6.83
CA VAL A 283 -1.24 18.29 5.38
C VAL A 283 -2.18 19.37 4.87
N ILE A 284 -1.69 20.20 3.97
CA ILE A 284 -2.49 21.16 3.21
C ILE A 284 -2.27 20.89 1.74
N SER A 285 -3.34 20.65 1.00
CA SER A 285 -3.30 20.48 -0.45
C SER A 285 -4.19 21.48 -1.15
N TRP A 286 -3.76 21.94 -2.30
CA TRP A 286 -4.52 22.81 -3.19
C TRP A 286 -4.54 22.24 -4.61
N GLN A 287 -5.68 22.34 -5.27
CA GLN A 287 -5.87 21.85 -6.62
C GLN A 287 -6.64 22.84 -7.48
N SER A 288 -6.14 23.13 -8.69
CA SER A 288 -6.86 23.93 -9.69
C SER A 288 -6.54 23.43 -11.08
N GLY A 289 -7.58 23.10 -11.85
CA GLY A 289 -7.43 22.57 -13.19
C GLY A 289 -6.55 21.32 -13.24
N ARG A 290 -5.47 21.38 -13.99
CA ARG A 290 -4.48 20.27 -14.13
C ARG A 290 -3.45 20.22 -13.00
N PHE A 291 -3.31 21.28 -12.24
CA PHE A 291 -2.27 21.43 -11.24
C PHE A 291 -2.78 21.13 -9.83
N SER A 292 -2.00 20.40 -9.06
CA SER A 292 -2.17 20.24 -7.62
C SER A 292 -0.84 20.33 -6.90
N THR A 293 -0.88 20.80 -5.67
CA THR A 293 0.29 20.84 -4.76
C THR A 293 -0.15 20.51 -3.35
N ALA A 294 0.74 19.87 -2.60
CA ALA A 294 0.55 19.59 -1.19
C ALA A 294 1.81 19.90 -0.41
N VAL A 295 1.65 20.37 0.81
CA VAL A 295 2.72 20.52 1.79
C VAL A 295 2.31 19.78 3.04
N ALA A 296 3.28 19.16 3.68
CA ALA A 296 3.09 18.42 4.93
C ALA A 296 4.26 18.61 5.88
N MET A 297 3.99 18.37 7.15
CA MET A 297 4.96 18.20 8.21
C MET A 297 4.59 16.93 8.97
N GLU A 298 5.56 16.18 9.48
CA GLU A 298 5.32 15.14 10.48
C GLU A 298 6.34 15.27 11.62
N SER A 299 5.91 15.04 12.85
CA SER A 299 6.78 15.10 14.02
C SER A 299 6.25 14.18 15.10
N ASN A 300 7.15 13.45 15.75
CA ASN A 300 6.83 12.77 17.00
C ASN A 300 6.82 13.76 18.16
N LEU A 301 5.76 13.73 18.96
CA LEU A 301 5.58 14.64 20.10
C LEU A 301 6.06 14.04 21.43
N VAL A 302 6.50 12.78 21.45
CA VAL A 302 6.86 12.05 22.67
C VAL A 302 8.37 11.84 22.72
N ASN A 303 9.05 12.59 23.55
CA ASN A 303 10.49 12.44 23.75
C ASN A 303 10.81 11.12 24.47
N ASN A 304 11.95 10.54 24.14
CA ASN A 304 12.43 9.27 24.68
C ASN A 304 11.40 8.15 24.50
N ALA A 305 10.77 8.07 23.35
CA ALA A 305 9.79 7.02 23.07
C ALA A 305 10.49 5.71 22.67
N TYR A 306 11.52 5.80 21.86
CA TYR A 306 12.38 4.67 21.50
C TYR A 306 13.82 5.17 21.27
N GLY A 307 14.77 4.27 21.37
CA GLY A 307 16.18 4.60 21.22
C GLY A 307 17.07 3.43 21.58
N TYR A 308 18.30 3.71 21.91
CA TYR A 308 19.28 2.70 22.31
C TYR A 308 20.13 3.20 23.50
N ARG A 309 20.91 2.29 24.07
CA ARG A 309 21.92 2.68 25.06
C ARG A 309 23.27 2.77 24.40
N ASP A 310 24.00 3.86 24.70
CA ASP A 310 25.37 4.04 24.25
C ASP A 310 26.34 3.12 25.02
N THR A 311 27.60 3.14 24.64
CA THR A 311 28.66 2.36 25.25
C THR A 311 28.92 2.74 26.72
N SER A 312 28.43 3.89 27.17
CA SER A 312 28.48 4.34 28.58
C SER A 312 27.22 3.91 29.37
N GLY A 313 26.22 3.33 28.71
CA GLY A 313 24.93 2.95 29.26
C GLY A 313 23.92 4.10 29.31
N GLN A 314 24.23 5.26 28.71
CA GLN A 314 23.28 6.37 28.62
C GLN A 314 22.27 6.12 27.51
N TRP A 315 21.05 6.61 27.75
CA TRP A 315 19.98 6.54 26.77
C TRP A 315 20.17 7.58 25.67
N VAL A 316 20.10 7.15 24.41
CA VAL A 316 20.08 7.99 23.23
C VAL A 316 18.68 7.94 22.63
N ASP A 317 18.01 9.09 22.59
CA ASP A 317 16.65 9.23 22.07
C ASP A 317 16.67 9.27 20.54
N GLN A 318 16.20 8.22 19.88
CA GLN A 318 16.05 8.16 18.43
C GLN A 318 14.64 8.56 17.99
N SER A 319 13.75 8.93 18.93
CA SER A 319 12.38 9.31 18.65
C SER A 319 12.19 10.81 18.39
N ASP A 320 13.22 11.63 18.52
CA ASP A 320 13.21 13.04 18.15
C ASP A 320 13.41 13.19 16.63
N ARG A 321 12.29 13.21 15.92
CA ARG A 321 12.24 13.17 14.45
C ARG A 321 11.19 14.13 13.94
N THR A 322 11.55 14.95 12.95
CA THR A 322 10.66 15.89 12.29
C THR A 322 10.90 15.86 10.78
N GLY A 323 9.83 15.73 10.02
CA GLY A 323 9.88 15.70 8.57
C GLY A 323 9.04 16.79 7.92
N TYR A 324 9.42 17.16 6.71
CA TYR A 324 8.73 18.13 5.86
C TYR A 324 8.62 17.58 4.45
N GLY A 325 7.52 17.87 3.77
CA GLY A 325 7.32 17.41 2.40
C GLY A 325 6.58 18.39 1.53
N LEU A 326 6.88 18.35 0.24
CA LEU A 326 6.21 19.10 -0.81
C LEU A 326 5.96 18.17 -1.99
N THR A 327 4.75 18.18 -2.51
CA THR A 327 4.34 17.46 -3.72
C THR A 327 3.70 18.41 -4.70
N MET A 328 4.08 18.31 -5.97
CA MET A 328 3.46 19.02 -7.09
C MET A 328 3.08 18.01 -8.16
N THR A 329 1.86 18.11 -8.68
CA THR A 329 1.37 17.25 -9.76
C THR A 329 0.81 18.09 -10.90
N TRP A 330 1.26 17.79 -12.11
CA TRP A 330 0.62 18.21 -13.35
C TRP A 330 -0.12 17.02 -13.95
N ASN A 331 -1.44 17.07 -14.01
CA ASN A 331 -2.27 16.02 -14.58
C ASN A 331 -2.89 16.46 -15.91
N GLY A 332 -2.23 16.15 -17.02
CA GLY A 332 -2.70 16.43 -18.36
C GLY A 332 -3.92 15.62 -18.77
N GLN A 333 -4.10 14.42 -18.19
CA GLN A 333 -5.24 13.53 -18.47
C GLN A 333 -6.59 14.12 -18.08
N LYS A 334 -6.62 15.11 -17.19
CA LYS A 334 -7.87 15.84 -16.86
C LYS A 334 -8.48 16.58 -18.04
N THR A 335 -7.71 16.92 -19.04
CA THR A 335 -8.17 17.64 -20.25
C THR A 335 -7.99 16.83 -21.51
N ASP A 336 -7.08 15.90 -21.51
CA ASP A 336 -6.81 14.96 -22.59
C ASP A 336 -6.59 13.56 -21.98
N PRO A 337 -7.67 12.78 -21.79
CA PRO A 337 -7.59 11.47 -21.16
C PRO A 337 -6.74 10.45 -21.93
N GLU A 338 -6.58 10.60 -23.23
CA GLU A 338 -5.86 9.67 -24.08
C GLU A 338 -4.37 10.02 -24.19
N GLU A 339 -4.02 11.27 -24.42
CA GLU A 339 -2.65 11.71 -24.72
C GLU A 339 -2.02 12.52 -23.56
N GLY A 340 -2.80 12.83 -22.52
CA GLY A 340 -2.33 13.65 -21.42
C GLY A 340 -1.26 12.97 -20.58
N VAL A 341 -0.18 13.69 -20.28
CA VAL A 341 0.90 13.25 -19.39
C VAL A 341 0.56 13.62 -17.95
N VAL A 342 0.83 12.73 -17.00
CA VAL A 342 0.87 13.05 -15.56
C VAL A 342 2.32 13.14 -15.13
N VAL A 343 2.68 14.25 -14.47
CA VAL A 343 4.03 14.44 -13.92
C VAL A 343 3.90 14.79 -12.45
N ASN A 344 4.61 14.07 -11.59
CA ASN A 344 4.75 14.37 -10.17
C ASN A 344 6.18 14.84 -9.88
N LEU A 345 6.30 15.82 -9.00
CA LEU A 345 7.54 16.23 -8.36
C LEU A 345 7.31 16.17 -6.85
N ASN A 346 8.13 15.39 -6.15
CA ASN A 346 8.00 15.15 -4.71
C ASN A 346 9.32 15.47 -4.03
N THR A 347 9.27 16.12 -2.88
CA THR A 347 10.45 16.34 -2.04
C THR A 347 10.11 16.08 -0.60
N ALA A 348 11.04 15.55 0.15
CA ALA A 348 10.93 15.35 1.58
C ALA A 348 12.28 15.65 2.26
N TYR A 349 12.21 16.16 3.47
CA TYR A 349 13.36 16.41 4.33
C TYR A 349 13.04 15.92 5.73
N MET A 350 13.98 15.24 6.36
CA MET A 350 13.88 14.78 7.74
C MET A 350 15.08 15.31 8.54
N ASP A 351 14.77 15.72 9.75
CA ASP A 351 15.72 16.05 10.82
C ASP A 351 15.46 15.09 11.98
N ALA A 352 16.46 14.30 12.31
CA ALA A 352 16.40 13.29 13.37
C ALA A 352 17.68 13.33 14.21
N THR A 353 17.69 12.60 15.34
CA THR A 353 18.89 12.47 16.16
C THR A 353 19.98 11.76 15.36
N ASP A 354 21.14 12.41 15.22
CA ASP A 354 22.32 11.92 14.52
C ASP A 354 22.11 11.65 13.01
N GLU A 355 21.04 12.23 12.39
CA GLU A 355 20.77 12.04 10.97
C GLU A 355 19.94 13.18 10.36
N THR A 356 20.28 13.53 9.11
CA THR A 356 19.41 14.37 8.26
C THR A 356 19.28 13.75 6.89
N ASP A 357 18.05 13.72 6.36
CA ASP A 357 17.77 13.14 5.06
C ASP A 357 17.04 14.12 4.14
N PHE A 358 17.38 14.10 2.89
CA PHE A 358 16.69 14.81 1.83
C PHE A 358 16.36 13.88 0.67
N THR A 359 15.14 13.92 0.20
CA THR A 359 14.73 13.16 -1.00
C THR A 359 14.02 14.07 -1.99
N ALA A 360 14.34 13.91 -3.26
CA ALA A 360 13.64 14.52 -4.38
C ALA A 360 13.34 13.46 -5.43
N GLY A 361 12.06 13.32 -5.77
CA GLY A 361 11.58 12.35 -6.76
C GLY A 361 10.74 13.01 -7.83
N THR A 362 10.81 12.49 -9.03
CA THR A 362 9.91 12.83 -10.13
C THR A 362 9.52 11.58 -10.88
N ASN A 363 8.26 11.49 -11.27
CA ASN A 363 7.79 10.46 -12.20
C ASN A 363 6.85 11.05 -13.24
N ALA A 364 6.87 10.47 -14.41
CA ALA A 364 6.02 10.84 -15.52
C ALA A 364 5.27 9.61 -16.03
N LEU A 365 3.96 9.73 -16.16
CA LEU A 365 3.07 8.72 -16.71
C LEU A 365 2.51 9.21 -18.05
N TRP A 366 2.73 8.41 -19.10
CA TRP A 366 2.20 8.65 -20.43
C TRP A 366 1.65 7.36 -21.01
N HIS A 367 0.37 7.37 -21.40
CA HIS A 367 -0.36 6.14 -21.72
C HIS A 367 -0.18 5.08 -20.63
N ASN A 368 0.39 3.93 -21.00
CA ASN A 368 0.66 2.82 -20.12
C ASN A 368 2.10 2.77 -19.61
N PHE A 369 2.91 3.77 -19.95
CA PHE A 369 4.33 3.84 -19.59
C PHE A 369 4.54 4.82 -18.43
N GLU A 370 5.36 4.43 -17.49
CA GLU A 370 5.84 5.26 -16.40
C GLU A 370 7.37 5.27 -16.37
N LEU A 371 7.94 6.45 -16.18
CA LEU A 371 9.37 6.65 -15.93
C LEU A 371 9.52 7.51 -14.69
N GLY A 372 10.39 7.11 -13.78
CA GLY A 372 10.68 7.85 -12.56
C GLY A 372 12.15 7.92 -12.24
N TYR A 373 12.51 8.96 -11.49
CA TYR A 373 13.83 9.15 -10.92
C TYR A 373 13.70 9.65 -9.50
N ILE A 374 14.49 9.07 -8.59
CA ILE A 374 14.54 9.46 -7.18
C ILE A 374 16.00 9.72 -6.82
N TYR A 375 16.25 10.85 -6.20
CA TYR A 375 17.51 11.20 -5.55
C TYR A 375 17.28 11.30 -4.06
N ALA A 376 18.13 10.69 -3.25
CA ALA A 376 18.15 10.87 -1.82
C ALA A 376 19.57 11.18 -1.36
N HIS A 377 19.69 12.05 -0.36
CA HIS A 377 20.92 12.41 0.32
C HIS A 377 20.69 12.20 1.82
N ASN A 378 21.51 11.35 2.43
CA ASN A 378 21.48 11.07 3.85
C ASN A 378 22.80 11.51 4.46
N GLN A 379 22.74 12.28 5.53
CA GLN A 379 23.90 12.62 6.35
C GLN A 379 23.73 11.90 7.69
N VAL A 380 24.63 10.98 7.98
CA VAL A 380 24.56 10.09 9.15
C VAL A 380 25.75 10.39 10.07
N ASP A 381 25.49 10.73 11.31
CA ASP A 381 26.50 10.88 12.34
C ASP A 381 26.83 9.55 13.00
N LYS A 382 27.83 9.51 13.86
CA LYS A 382 28.30 8.27 14.48
C LYS A 382 27.33 7.81 15.58
N PHE A 383 26.73 6.66 15.37
CA PHE A 383 25.98 5.96 16.41
C PHE A 383 26.94 5.27 17.39
N ASN A 384 26.91 5.66 18.65
CA ASN A 384 27.76 5.07 19.70
C ASN A 384 26.96 4.04 20.53
N SER A 385 26.46 2.98 19.88
CA SER A 385 25.64 1.97 20.54
C SER A 385 26.46 0.91 21.30
N ALA A 386 25.96 0.50 22.47
CA ALA A 386 26.41 -0.68 23.19
C ALA A 386 25.80 -1.98 22.64
N ASN A 387 24.64 -1.86 22.01
CA ASN A 387 23.84 -2.98 21.48
C ASN A 387 24.09 -3.15 19.97
N VAL A 388 25.31 -3.45 19.60
CA VAL A 388 25.59 -3.99 18.28
C VAL A 388 25.06 -5.41 18.23
N PHE A 389 24.38 -5.77 17.17
CA PHE A 389 23.75 -7.07 16.96
C PHE A 389 24.68 -8.23 17.42
N ASP A 390 24.33 -8.89 18.50
CA ASP A 390 25.18 -9.91 19.18
C ASP A 390 25.40 -11.22 18.37
N ASN A 391 24.73 -11.37 17.22
CA ASN A 391 24.79 -12.55 16.36
C ASN A 391 25.45 -12.32 15.00
N CYS A 392 26.34 -11.37 14.95
CA CYS A 392 27.02 -11.04 13.72
C CYS A 392 28.32 -11.83 13.55
N ASP A 393 28.22 -13.02 13.01
CA ASP A 393 29.39 -13.69 12.40
C ASP A 393 29.80 -12.93 11.11
N ASN A 394 30.61 -11.90 11.26
CA ASN A 394 31.28 -11.12 10.18
C ASN A 394 30.45 -10.23 9.26
N ASP A 395 29.13 -10.13 9.38
CA ASP A 395 28.25 -9.39 8.46
C ASP A 395 27.32 -8.39 9.18
N CYS A 396 27.75 -7.81 10.27
CA CYS A 396 27.03 -6.72 10.91
C CYS A 396 27.30 -5.40 10.24
N TRP A 397 26.27 -4.85 9.70
CA TRP A 397 26.29 -3.55 9.07
C TRP A 397 25.72 -2.51 10.03
N ILE A 398 26.58 -1.93 10.86
CA ILE A 398 26.32 -0.60 11.41
C ILE A 398 26.61 0.37 10.27
N THR A 399 25.71 1.29 10.04
CA THR A 399 25.95 2.34 9.06
C THR A 399 27.19 3.13 9.47
N ASP A 400 28.17 3.20 8.60
CA ASP A 400 29.33 4.04 8.80
C ASP A 400 28.90 5.52 8.77
N PRO A 401 29.42 6.39 9.67
CA PRO A 401 29.16 7.81 9.61
C PRO A 401 29.64 8.42 8.30
N GLY A 402 28.83 9.27 7.70
CA GLY A 402 29.18 9.94 6.45
C GLY A 402 27.96 10.38 5.66
N ASP A 403 28.22 10.85 4.46
CA ASP A 403 27.21 11.27 3.51
C ASP A 403 26.94 10.15 2.50
N TYR A 404 25.67 9.95 2.17
CA TYR A 404 25.21 8.92 1.23
C TYR A 404 24.34 9.56 0.17
N ASP A 405 24.74 9.44 -1.10
CA ASP A 405 23.96 9.87 -2.24
C ASP A 405 23.34 8.65 -2.92
N ILE A 406 22.01 8.63 -3.03
CA ILE A 406 21.26 7.52 -3.59
C ILE A 406 20.53 8.00 -4.85
N HIS A 407 20.75 7.29 -5.94
CA HIS A 407 20.08 7.56 -7.20
C HIS A 407 19.31 6.32 -7.65
N THR A 408 18.05 6.49 -7.98
CA THR A 408 17.20 5.40 -8.48
C THR A 408 16.46 5.84 -9.74
N ILE A 409 16.61 5.08 -10.81
CA ILE A 409 15.79 5.21 -12.02
C ILE A 409 14.91 3.98 -12.09
N HIS A 410 13.61 4.19 -12.33
CA HIS A 410 12.67 3.10 -12.54
C HIS A 410 11.76 3.39 -13.73
N ALA A 411 11.34 2.33 -14.41
CA ALA A 411 10.39 2.40 -15.50
C ALA A 411 9.42 1.24 -15.40
N SER A 412 8.17 1.47 -15.74
CA SER A 412 7.16 0.42 -15.81
C SER A 412 6.24 0.57 -17.02
N TYR A 413 5.68 -0.54 -17.47
CA TYR A 413 4.73 -0.59 -18.57
C TYR A 413 3.54 -1.47 -18.20
N LEU A 414 2.34 -0.92 -18.34
CA LEU A 414 1.08 -1.60 -18.08
C LEU A 414 0.55 -2.24 -19.36
N ILE A 415 0.28 -3.54 -19.32
CA ILE A 415 -0.49 -4.27 -20.33
C ILE A 415 -1.89 -4.52 -19.76
N PRO A 416 -2.89 -3.70 -20.12
CA PRO A 416 -4.22 -3.78 -19.53
C PRO A 416 -5.06 -4.86 -20.20
N ASN A 417 -6.07 -5.36 -19.49
CA ASN A 417 -7.12 -6.23 -20.00
C ASN A 417 -6.59 -7.48 -20.74
N VAL A 418 -5.61 -8.13 -20.16
CA VAL A 418 -4.96 -9.34 -20.72
C VAL A 418 -6.01 -10.41 -21.05
N MET A 419 -5.87 -11.07 -22.18
CA MET A 419 -6.84 -12.06 -22.72
C MET A 419 -8.27 -11.50 -22.87
N LYS A 420 -8.42 -10.18 -23.03
CA LYS A 420 -9.71 -9.46 -23.10
C LYS A 420 -10.53 -9.56 -21.80
N MET A 421 -9.90 -9.94 -20.69
CA MET A 421 -10.51 -9.93 -19.38
C MET A 421 -10.34 -8.53 -18.78
N LYS A 422 -11.45 -7.84 -18.55
CA LYS A 422 -11.43 -6.59 -17.80
C LYS A 422 -10.81 -6.84 -16.43
N ASN A 423 -10.02 -5.89 -15.95
CA ASN A 423 -9.37 -5.94 -14.64
C ASN A 423 -8.23 -6.98 -14.48
N PHE A 424 -7.85 -7.71 -15.54
CA PHE A 424 -6.64 -8.51 -15.53
C PHE A 424 -5.52 -7.73 -16.24
N ASN A 425 -4.50 -7.38 -15.49
CA ASN A 425 -3.39 -6.54 -15.95
C ASN A 425 -2.06 -7.26 -15.73
N ILE A 426 -1.09 -6.98 -16.62
CA ILE A 426 0.32 -7.33 -16.41
C ILE A 426 1.12 -6.03 -16.35
N TYR A 427 1.99 -5.92 -15.36
CA TYR A 427 2.93 -4.81 -15.23
C TYR A 427 4.33 -5.35 -15.46
N LEU A 428 5.07 -4.70 -16.34
CA LEU A 428 6.50 -4.93 -16.55
C LEU A 428 7.24 -3.77 -15.92
N GLY A 429 8.22 -4.04 -15.08
CA GLY A 429 8.99 -3.01 -14.43
C GLY A 429 10.48 -3.31 -14.47
N ALA A 430 11.30 -2.27 -14.50
CA ALA A 430 12.74 -2.33 -14.37
C ALA A 430 13.25 -1.16 -13.54
N TYR A 431 14.32 -1.37 -12.81
CA TYR A 431 14.97 -0.33 -12.03
C TYR A 431 16.50 -0.48 -12.05
N ALA A 432 17.15 0.63 -11.80
CA ALA A 432 18.57 0.68 -11.44
C ALA A 432 18.74 1.70 -10.31
N SER A 433 19.44 1.31 -9.27
CA SER A 433 19.75 2.14 -8.12
C SER A 433 21.22 2.04 -7.80
N TRP A 434 21.83 3.14 -7.43
CA TRP A 434 23.22 3.17 -6.95
C TRP A 434 23.35 4.09 -5.74
N VAL A 435 24.16 3.64 -4.79
CA VAL A 435 24.48 4.36 -3.58
C VAL A 435 25.97 4.75 -3.65
N GLN A 436 26.24 6.04 -3.48
CA GLN A 436 27.61 6.57 -3.34
C GLN A 436 27.79 6.92 -1.87
N ALA A 437 28.67 6.19 -1.19
CA ALA A 437 28.97 6.41 0.20
C ALA A 437 30.24 7.25 0.33
N HIS A 438 30.20 8.27 1.17
CA HIS A 438 31.31 9.14 1.53
C HIS A 438 31.56 9.06 3.04
N PRO A 439 32.03 7.91 3.57
CA PRO A 439 32.25 7.75 5.00
C PRO A 439 33.35 8.69 5.50
N ASN A 440 33.21 9.16 6.73
CA ASN A 440 34.16 10.06 7.35
C ASN A 440 35.51 9.41 7.62
N ASP A 441 35.56 8.08 7.78
CA ASP A 441 36.73 7.29 8.13
C ASP A 441 36.83 6.05 7.23
N GLY A 442 37.33 6.18 6.00
CA GLY A 442 37.62 4.99 5.18
C GLY A 442 37.30 5.12 3.68
N ASP A 443 37.46 4.02 2.96
CA ASP A 443 37.13 3.92 1.54
C ASP A 443 35.58 3.73 1.42
N GLY A 444 34.91 4.69 0.80
CA GLY A 444 33.47 4.61 0.55
C GLY A 444 33.07 3.38 -0.25
N ASN A 445 32.15 2.62 0.25
CA ASN A 445 31.58 1.50 -0.49
C ASN A 445 30.42 1.99 -1.36
N ASN A 446 30.61 1.93 -2.67
CA ASN A 446 29.50 2.13 -3.61
C ASN A 446 28.74 0.83 -3.77
N ASP A 447 27.42 0.93 -3.80
CA ASP A 447 26.52 -0.20 -4.06
C ASP A 447 25.62 0.08 -5.26
N ASP A 448 25.58 -0.88 -6.19
CA ASP A 448 24.77 -0.81 -7.40
C ASP A 448 23.74 -1.94 -7.40
N ARG A 449 22.51 -1.61 -7.73
CA ARG A 449 21.43 -2.57 -7.82
C ARG A 449 20.58 -2.34 -9.06
N TYR A 450 20.22 -3.42 -9.70
CA TYR A 450 19.27 -3.38 -10.80
C TYR A 450 18.38 -4.61 -10.76
N GLY A 451 17.22 -4.50 -11.32
CA GLY A 451 16.29 -5.62 -11.36
C GLY A 451 15.11 -5.36 -12.27
N GLY A 452 14.29 -6.38 -12.36
CA GLY A 452 13.05 -6.35 -13.10
C GLY A 452 11.98 -7.17 -12.42
N ARG A 453 10.73 -6.79 -12.69
CA ARG A 453 9.53 -7.44 -12.17
C ARG A 453 8.51 -7.65 -13.28
N VAL A 454 7.88 -8.82 -13.28
CA VAL A 454 6.63 -9.06 -13.99
C VAL A 454 5.55 -9.28 -12.95
N ARG A 455 4.56 -8.36 -12.88
CA ARG A 455 3.44 -8.43 -11.95
C ARG A 455 2.17 -8.80 -12.70
N PHE A 456 1.51 -9.85 -12.26
CA PHE A 456 0.16 -10.23 -12.70
C PHE A 456 -0.83 -9.78 -11.65
N LYS A 457 -1.82 -8.95 -12.02
CA LYS A 457 -2.79 -8.44 -11.08
C LYS A 457 -4.21 -8.54 -11.65
N TYR A 458 -5.09 -9.15 -10.88
CA TYR A 458 -6.50 -9.30 -11.21
C TYR A 458 -7.35 -8.68 -10.11
N TYR A 459 -8.20 -7.75 -10.49
CA TYR A 459 -9.15 -7.09 -9.59
C TYR A 459 -10.55 -7.70 -9.76
N PHE A 460 -11.29 -7.88 -8.68
CA PHE A 460 -12.66 -8.43 -8.69
C PHE A 460 -13.58 -7.71 -7.70
#